data_b386805c2b4c7b7312a32f11aa11e90e
#
_entry.id   b386805c2b4c7b7312a32f11aa11e90e
#
_cell.length_a   1.000
_cell.length_b   1.000
_cell.length_c   1.000
_cell.angle_alpha   90.00
_cell.angle_beta   90.00
_cell.angle_gamma   90.00
#
_symmetry.space_group_name_H-M   'P 1'
#
loop_
_entity.id
_entity.type
_entity.pdbx_description
1 polymer ?
#
loop_
_entity_poly.entity_id
_entity_poly.type
_entity_poly.pdbx_seq_one_letter_code
_entity_poly.pdbx_strand_id
1 'polypeptide(L)'
;MMYYIIVLVLLFLAELFYFKIADKCNIIDKPNERSSHTKVTLRGGGIIFYFGALAYFLTNHWEYPWFIMALTLITFISFVDDIRSTSQGLRLVFHFSAMTLMFYQWGLFSLSWWWIIVALIICTGIINAYNFMDGINGITGGY
;
A
#
# COMPACT_ATOMS: atom_id res chain seq x y z
N MET A 1 5.19 -18.84 -17.45
CA MET A 1 6.49 -18.35 -16.97
C MET A 1 6.92 -17.05 -17.67
N MET A 2 6.95 -16.99 -19.01
CA MET A 2 7.34 -15.78 -19.76
C MET A 2 6.54 -14.51 -19.44
N TYR A 3 5.23 -14.62 -19.21
CA TYR A 3 4.37 -13.52 -18.80
C TYR A 3 4.85 -12.85 -17.49
N TYR A 4 5.14 -13.62 -16.45
CA TYR A 4 5.60 -13.07 -15.16
C TYR A 4 6.95 -12.36 -15.29
N ILE A 5 7.84 -12.87 -16.14
CA ILE A 5 9.14 -12.22 -16.41
C ILE A 5 8.91 -10.87 -17.12
N ILE A 6 8.01 -10.82 -18.10
CA ILE A 6 7.66 -9.57 -18.78
C ILE A 6 7.08 -8.56 -17.80
N VAL A 7 6.13 -8.97 -16.96
CA VAL A 7 5.53 -8.09 -15.94
C VAL A 7 6.61 -7.59 -14.97
N LEU A 8 7.49 -8.46 -14.50
CA LEU A 8 8.60 -8.09 -13.61
C LEU A 8 9.50 -7.03 -14.25
N VAL A 9 9.90 -7.23 -15.50
CA VAL A 9 10.75 -6.27 -16.23
C VAL A 9 10.03 -4.93 -16.42
N LEU A 10 8.75 -4.96 -16.79
CA LEU A 10 7.96 -3.73 -16.95
C LEU A 10 7.80 -2.96 -15.63
N LEU A 11 7.54 -3.66 -14.53
CA LEU A 11 7.44 -3.05 -13.21
C LEU A 11 8.79 -2.46 -12.77
N PHE A 12 9.89 -3.17 -13.02
CA PHE A 12 11.23 -2.66 -12.73
C PHE A 12 11.56 -1.39 -13.53
N LEU A 13 11.24 -1.36 -14.83
CA LEU A 13 11.43 -0.16 -15.64
C LEU A 13 10.52 0.99 -15.19
N ALA A 14 9.27 0.68 -14.82
CA ALA A 14 8.34 1.67 -14.28
C ALA A 14 8.85 2.27 -12.95
N GLU A 15 9.45 1.45 -12.08
CA GLU A 15 10.07 1.91 -10.83
C GLU A 15 11.24 2.86 -11.10
N LEU A 16 12.13 2.52 -12.02
CA LEU A 16 13.23 3.40 -12.43
C LEU A 16 12.74 4.73 -13.00
N PHE A 17 11.63 4.69 -13.73
CA PHE A 17 10.99 5.90 -14.26
C PHE A 17 10.34 6.71 -13.14
N TYR A 18 9.67 6.05 -12.19
CA TYR A 18 9.10 6.67 -11.02
C TYR A 18 10.17 7.43 -10.20
N PHE A 19 11.35 6.84 -9.96
CA PHE A 19 12.43 7.49 -9.23
C PHE A 19 12.84 8.82 -9.87
N LYS A 20 12.89 8.91 -11.20
CA LYS A 20 13.20 10.17 -11.90
C LYS A 20 12.09 11.21 -11.70
N ILE A 21 10.82 10.77 -11.66
CA ILE A 21 9.69 11.68 -11.42
C ILE A 21 9.69 12.14 -9.96
N ALA A 22 9.87 11.22 -9.02
CA ALA A 22 9.87 11.53 -7.59
C ALA A 22 10.98 12.52 -7.21
N ASP A 23 12.17 12.33 -7.77
CA ASP A 23 13.29 13.26 -7.60
C ASP A 23 12.95 14.65 -8.16
N LYS A 24 12.44 14.72 -9.38
CA LYS A 24 12.03 15.97 -10.03
C LYS A 24 10.88 16.68 -9.31
N CYS A 25 9.98 15.93 -8.71
CA CYS A 25 8.81 16.45 -7.98
C CYS A 25 9.11 16.69 -6.50
N ASN A 26 10.34 16.45 -6.03
CA ASN A 26 10.73 16.55 -4.61
C ASN A 26 9.85 15.68 -3.67
N ILE A 27 9.47 14.49 -4.13
CA ILE A 27 8.80 13.48 -3.30
C ILE A 27 9.87 12.74 -2.51
N ILE A 28 10.38 13.40 -1.47
CA ILE A 28 11.55 12.96 -0.72
C ILE A 28 11.27 12.90 0.77
N ASP A 29 11.96 11.99 1.46
CA ASP A 29 12.04 11.95 2.90
C ASP A 29 13.37 12.55 3.36
N LYS A 30 13.27 13.61 4.14
CA LYS A 30 14.45 14.25 4.75
C LYS A 30 14.73 13.57 6.08
N PRO A 31 16.00 13.27 6.40
CA PRO A 31 16.37 12.73 7.69
C PRO A 31 15.82 13.59 8.83
N ASN A 32 15.22 12.95 9.82
CA ASN A 32 14.76 13.58 11.05
C ASN A 32 15.19 12.72 12.26
N GLU A 33 14.97 13.19 13.48
CA GLU A 33 15.38 12.50 14.71
C GLU A 33 14.81 11.08 14.87
N ARG A 34 13.75 10.74 14.15
CA ARG A 34 13.09 9.44 14.19
C ARG A 34 13.46 8.54 13.00
N SER A 35 14.09 9.07 11.97
CA SER A 35 14.47 8.31 10.79
C SER A 35 15.80 7.57 11.03
N SER A 36 15.88 6.33 10.57
CA SER A 36 17.10 5.53 10.61
C SER A 36 18.09 5.84 9.48
N HIS A 37 17.67 6.61 8.47
CA HIS A 37 18.50 7.00 7.34
C HIS A 37 19.14 8.37 7.57
N THR A 38 20.38 8.51 7.14
CA THR A 38 21.18 9.74 7.25
C THR A 38 21.17 10.56 5.96
N LYS A 39 20.67 9.98 4.87
CA LYS A 39 20.60 10.61 3.55
C LYS A 39 19.15 10.80 3.15
N VAL A 40 18.91 11.81 2.29
CA VAL A 40 17.60 12.01 1.65
C VAL A 40 17.23 10.78 0.83
N THR A 41 16.03 10.25 1.04
CA THR A 41 15.49 9.10 0.32
C THR A 41 14.23 9.49 -0.47
N LEU A 42 13.95 8.77 -1.56
CA LEU A 42 12.73 8.96 -2.32
C LEU A 42 11.56 8.25 -1.63
N ARG A 43 10.37 8.85 -1.66
CA ARG A 43 9.13 8.26 -1.13
C ARG A 43 8.22 7.74 -2.25
N GLY A 44 7.22 6.95 -1.88
CA GLY A 44 6.15 6.52 -2.78
C GLY A 44 6.51 5.38 -3.74
N GLY A 45 7.74 4.83 -3.69
CA GLY A 45 8.15 3.71 -4.54
C GLY A 45 7.25 2.48 -4.40
N GLY A 46 6.63 2.29 -3.24
CA GLY A 46 5.69 1.20 -3.00
C GLY A 46 4.48 1.14 -3.94
N ILE A 47 4.18 2.22 -4.68
CA ILE A 47 3.09 2.24 -5.68
C ILE A 47 3.26 1.17 -6.76
N ILE A 48 4.49 0.74 -7.02
CA ILE A 48 4.76 -0.27 -8.04
C ILE A 48 4.13 -1.64 -7.70
N PHE A 49 4.02 -1.99 -6.44
CA PHE A 49 3.35 -3.22 -5.99
C PHE A 49 1.86 -3.20 -6.34
N TYR A 50 1.21 -2.04 -6.26
CA TYR A 50 -0.17 -1.88 -6.70
C TYR A 50 -0.32 -2.17 -8.19
N PHE A 51 0.58 -1.65 -9.03
CA PHE A 51 0.54 -1.94 -10.46
C PHE A 51 0.78 -3.42 -10.76
N GLY A 52 1.60 -4.10 -9.97
CA GLY A 52 1.76 -5.54 -10.06
C GLY A 52 0.47 -6.31 -9.76
N ALA A 53 -0.22 -5.93 -8.67
CA ALA A 53 -1.51 -6.52 -8.31
C ALA A 53 -2.59 -6.20 -9.36
N LEU A 54 -2.60 -4.98 -9.91
CA LEU A 54 -3.52 -4.57 -10.97
C LEU A 54 -3.27 -5.37 -12.26
N ALA A 55 -2.01 -5.58 -12.64
CA ALA A 55 -1.67 -6.41 -13.80
C ALA A 55 -2.16 -7.84 -13.63
N TYR A 56 -2.00 -8.43 -12.44
CA TYR A 56 -2.55 -9.74 -12.12
C TYR A 56 -4.10 -9.76 -12.26
N PHE A 57 -4.77 -8.79 -11.67
CA PHE A 57 -6.23 -8.67 -11.73
C PHE A 57 -6.76 -8.59 -13.16
N LEU A 58 -6.13 -7.78 -14.01
CA LEU A 58 -6.54 -7.60 -15.41
C LEU A 58 -6.34 -8.86 -16.26
N THR A 59 -5.35 -9.69 -15.93
CA THR A 59 -5.02 -10.90 -16.69
C THR A 59 -5.68 -12.17 -16.15
N ASN A 60 -6.16 -12.16 -14.92
CA ASN A 60 -6.83 -13.29 -14.27
C ASN A 60 -8.36 -13.08 -14.16
N HIS A 61 -9.00 -12.76 -15.29
CA HIS A 61 -10.46 -12.71 -15.42
C HIS A 61 -11.20 -11.84 -14.40
N TRP A 62 -10.54 -10.78 -13.89
CA TRP A 62 -11.11 -9.83 -12.93
C TRP A 62 -11.52 -10.48 -11.60
N GLU A 63 -10.81 -11.53 -11.19
CA GLU A 63 -11.01 -12.16 -9.90
C GLU A 63 -10.73 -11.18 -8.75
N TYR A 64 -11.51 -11.28 -7.69
CA TYR A 64 -11.38 -10.46 -6.48
C TYR A 64 -11.53 -8.93 -6.68
N PRO A 65 -12.63 -8.46 -7.31
CA PRO A 65 -12.80 -7.03 -7.60
C PRO A 65 -12.83 -6.15 -6.35
N TRP A 66 -13.42 -6.60 -5.27
CA TRP A 66 -13.48 -5.84 -4.01
C TRP A 66 -12.11 -5.73 -3.35
N PHE A 67 -11.27 -6.76 -3.49
CA PHE A 67 -9.88 -6.70 -3.04
C PHE A 67 -9.09 -5.62 -3.79
N ILE A 68 -9.20 -5.55 -5.12
CA ILE A 68 -8.51 -4.51 -5.91
C ILE A 68 -9.04 -3.11 -5.57
N MET A 69 -10.35 -2.96 -5.35
CA MET A 69 -10.91 -1.68 -4.88
C MET A 69 -10.34 -1.28 -3.50
N ALA A 70 -10.28 -2.21 -2.56
CA ALA A 70 -9.69 -1.99 -1.25
C ALA A 70 -8.21 -1.60 -1.35
N LEU A 71 -7.44 -2.33 -2.16
CA LEU A 71 -6.03 -2.05 -2.41
C LEU A 71 -5.83 -0.68 -3.05
N THR A 72 -6.70 -0.30 -3.99
CA THR A 72 -6.68 1.04 -4.61
C THR A 72 -6.87 2.14 -3.57
N LEU A 73 -7.85 1.99 -2.66
CA LEU A 73 -8.10 2.97 -1.60
C LEU A 73 -6.90 3.14 -0.67
N ILE A 74 -6.29 2.04 -0.23
CA ILE A 74 -5.12 2.08 0.66
C ILE A 74 -3.92 2.68 -0.07
N THR A 75 -3.65 2.25 -1.30
CA THR A 75 -2.54 2.77 -2.10
C THR A 75 -2.70 4.25 -2.37
N PHE A 76 -3.91 4.69 -2.71
CA PHE A 76 -4.21 6.10 -2.96
C PHE A 76 -3.91 6.96 -1.74
N ILE A 77 -4.47 6.61 -0.57
CA ILE A 77 -4.27 7.43 0.64
C ILE A 77 -2.81 7.40 1.10
N SER A 78 -2.12 6.27 1.00
CA SER A 78 -0.71 6.15 1.33
C SER A 78 0.17 7.00 0.41
N PHE A 79 -0.10 6.97 -0.88
CA PHE A 79 0.62 7.80 -1.86
C PHE A 79 0.38 9.30 -1.66
N VAL A 80 -0.86 9.68 -1.34
CA VAL A 80 -1.18 11.07 -0.99
C VAL A 80 -0.43 11.50 0.28
N ASP A 81 -0.33 10.61 1.28
CA ASP A 81 0.41 10.87 2.53
C ASP A 81 1.92 11.03 2.29
N ASP A 82 2.49 10.30 1.34
CA ASP A 82 3.89 10.44 0.94
C ASP A 82 4.18 11.80 0.26
N ILE A 83 3.22 12.33 -0.48
CA ILE A 83 3.34 13.66 -1.13
C ILE A 83 3.02 14.79 -0.16
N ARG A 84 1.96 14.61 0.64
CA ARG A 84 1.47 15.60 1.61
C ARG A 84 0.96 14.87 2.83
N SER A 85 1.48 15.22 4.00
CA SER A 85 1.00 14.63 5.25
C SER A 85 -0.52 14.77 5.39
N THR A 86 -1.21 13.65 5.52
CA THR A 86 -2.66 13.59 5.68
C THR A 86 -3.05 13.51 7.17
N SER A 87 -4.28 13.92 7.48
CA SER A 87 -4.77 13.78 8.86
C SER A 87 -5.00 12.30 9.21
N GLN A 88 -4.75 11.94 10.46
CA GLN A 88 -4.97 10.58 10.94
C GLN A 88 -6.44 10.12 10.76
N GLY A 89 -7.39 11.03 10.94
CA GLY A 89 -8.81 10.74 10.73
C GLY A 89 -9.11 10.34 9.30
N LEU A 90 -8.55 11.05 8.31
CA LEU A 90 -8.74 10.72 6.90
C LEU A 90 -8.15 9.35 6.57
N ARG A 91 -6.94 9.05 7.05
CA ARG A 91 -6.31 7.74 6.88
C ARG A 91 -7.17 6.61 7.46
N LEU A 92 -7.71 6.80 8.68
CA LEU A 92 -8.59 5.82 9.30
C LEU A 92 -9.85 5.55 8.47
N VAL A 93 -10.49 6.60 7.92
CA VAL A 93 -11.67 6.43 7.06
C VAL A 93 -11.33 5.56 5.84
N PHE A 94 -10.20 5.82 5.16
CA PHE A 94 -9.78 5.00 4.03
C PHE A 94 -9.45 3.56 4.44
N HIS A 95 -8.75 3.36 5.57
CA HIS A 95 -8.44 2.03 6.08
C HIS A 95 -9.70 1.23 6.41
N PHE A 96 -10.67 1.84 7.13
CA PHE A 96 -11.93 1.17 7.44
C PHE A 96 -12.74 0.84 6.19
N SER A 97 -12.79 1.76 5.21
CA SER A 97 -13.47 1.51 3.94
C SER A 97 -12.83 0.35 3.17
N ALA A 98 -11.51 0.31 3.09
CA ALA A 98 -10.79 -0.77 2.43
C ALA A 98 -10.99 -2.12 3.14
N MET A 99 -10.92 -2.13 4.48
CA MET A 99 -11.19 -3.35 5.26
C MET A 99 -12.61 -3.85 5.08
N THR A 100 -13.60 -2.95 5.01
CA THR A 100 -15.00 -3.30 4.74
C THR A 100 -15.14 -4.00 3.39
N LEU A 101 -14.49 -3.50 2.34
CA LEU A 101 -14.49 -4.13 1.02
C LEU A 101 -13.80 -5.50 1.04
N MET A 102 -12.69 -5.64 1.75
CA MET A 102 -12.01 -6.93 1.92
C MET A 102 -12.87 -7.94 2.68
N PHE A 103 -13.53 -7.51 3.75
CA PHE A 103 -14.42 -8.38 4.52
C PHE A 103 -15.63 -8.83 3.70
N TYR A 104 -16.15 -7.93 2.84
CA TYR A 104 -17.18 -8.29 1.89
C TYR A 104 -16.68 -9.36 0.88
N GLN A 105 -15.49 -9.16 0.31
CA GLN A 105 -14.88 -10.11 -0.62
C GLN A 105 -14.75 -11.53 -0.03
N TRP A 106 -14.43 -11.63 1.25
CA TRP A 106 -14.21 -12.91 1.93
C TRP A 106 -15.45 -13.43 2.66
N GLY A 107 -16.58 -12.76 2.55
CA GLY A 107 -17.83 -13.21 3.17
C GLY A 107 -17.83 -13.12 4.70
N LEU A 108 -16.95 -12.31 5.31
CA LEU A 108 -16.86 -12.18 6.77
C LEU A 108 -18.16 -11.65 7.38
N PHE A 109 -18.97 -10.92 6.61
CA PHE A 109 -20.27 -10.43 7.09
C PHE A 109 -21.30 -11.52 7.38
N SER A 110 -21.05 -12.78 6.99
CA SER A 110 -21.82 -13.94 7.41
C SER A 110 -21.54 -14.37 8.85
N LEU A 111 -20.45 -13.89 9.45
CA LEU A 111 -20.09 -14.17 10.83
C LEU A 111 -20.85 -13.27 11.81
N SER A 112 -20.85 -13.65 13.09
CA SER A 112 -21.43 -12.82 14.16
C SER A 112 -20.73 -11.45 14.21
N TRP A 113 -21.48 -10.38 14.40
CA TRP A 113 -21.02 -8.98 14.34
C TRP A 113 -19.79 -8.66 15.21
N TRP A 114 -19.65 -9.32 16.34
CA TRP A 114 -18.51 -9.11 17.25
C TRP A 114 -17.17 -9.63 16.67
N TRP A 115 -17.21 -10.68 15.82
CA TRP A 115 -16.01 -11.12 15.08
C TRP A 115 -15.55 -10.09 14.06
N ILE A 116 -16.49 -9.36 13.46
CA ILE A 116 -16.17 -8.27 12.53
C ILE A 116 -15.44 -7.15 13.28
N ILE A 117 -15.90 -6.79 14.50
CA ILE A 117 -15.24 -5.78 15.33
C ILE A 117 -13.83 -6.23 15.71
N VAL A 118 -13.66 -7.47 16.15
CA VAL A 118 -12.34 -8.03 16.48
C VAL A 118 -11.41 -7.97 15.27
N ALA A 119 -11.88 -8.40 14.10
CA ALA A 119 -11.11 -8.36 12.86
C ALA A 119 -10.71 -6.92 12.48
N LEU A 120 -11.61 -5.95 12.61
CA LEU A 120 -11.32 -4.53 12.36
C LEU A 120 -10.22 -4.00 13.29
N ILE A 121 -10.30 -4.30 14.58
CA ILE A 121 -9.27 -3.89 15.55
C ILE A 121 -7.91 -4.50 15.21
N ILE A 122 -7.87 -5.80 14.95
CA ILE A 122 -6.63 -6.51 14.59
C ILE A 122 -6.04 -5.95 13.29
N CYS A 123 -6.84 -5.84 12.23
CA CYS A 123 -6.37 -5.31 10.95
C CYS A 123 -5.87 -3.87 11.06
N THR A 124 -6.60 -3.01 11.78
CA THR A 124 -6.17 -1.63 12.03
C THR A 124 -4.84 -1.59 12.80
N GLY A 125 -4.70 -2.44 13.82
CA GLY A 125 -3.45 -2.58 14.58
C GLY A 125 -2.28 -3.01 13.69
N ILE A 126 -2.48 -4.00 12.83
CA ILE A 126 -1.47 -4.49 11.88
C ILE A 126 -1.07 -3.39 10.90
N ILE A 127 -2.04 -2.71 10.25
CA ILE A 127 -1.75 -1.63 9.30
C ILE A 127 -0.93 -0.52 9.97
N ASN A 128 -1.30 -0.12 11.19
CA ASN A 128 -0.56 0.89 11.93
C ASN A 128 0.83 0.40 12.33
N ALA A 129 0.98 -0.85 12.77
CA ALA A 129 2.28 -1.42 13.11
C ALA A 129 3.24 -1.41 11.90
N TYR A 130 2.78 -1.86 10.73
CA TYR A 130 3.57 -1.79 9.50
C TYR A 130 3.95 -0.36 9.13
N ASN A 131 3.04 0.59 9.27
CA ASN A 131 3.33 2.00 8.98
C ASN A 131 4.40 2.58 9.92
N PHE A 132 4.47 2.12 11.19
CA PHE A 132 5.55 2.52 12.11
C PHE A 132 6.88 1.82 11.80
N MET A 133 6.84 0.57 11.35
CA MET A 133 8.04 -0.20 11.00
C MET A 133 8.71 0.31 9.73
N ASP A 134 7.97 0.95 8.84
CA ASP A 134 8.47 1.42 7.53
C ASP A 134 9.51 2.57 7.63
N GLY A 135 9.78 3.06 8.85
CA GLY A 135 10.87 4.00 9.12
C GLY A 135 12.29 3.44 9.00
N ILE A 136 12.45 2.12 8.81
CA ILE A 136 13.75 1.45 8.67
C ILE A 136 13.89 0.91 7.26
N ASN A 137 14.91 1.38 6.53
CA ASN A 137 15.16 0.99 5.14
C ASN A 137 15.22 -0.54 4.97
N GLY A 138 14.34 -1.07 4.12
CA GLY A 138 14.30 -2.48 3.74
C GLY A 138 13.63 -3.42 4.74
N ILE A 139 13.19 -2.94 5.92
CA ILE A 139 12.56 -3.82 6.91
C ILE A 139 11.22 -4.36 6.39
N THR A 140 10.39 -3.50 5.80
CA THR A 140 9.08 -3.89 5.26
C THR A 140 9.18 -4.79 4.04
N GLY A 141 10.21 -4.62 3.22
CA GLY A 141 10.49 -5.47 2.06
C GLY A 141 11.18 -6.79 2.41
N GLY A 142 11.78 -6.91 3.61
CA GLY A 142 12.47 -8.10 4.09
C GLY A 142 11.58 -9.04 4.91
N TYR A 143 10.45 -8.57 5.40
CA TYR A 143 9.43 -9.36 6.09
C TYR A 143 8.43 -9.95 5.09
#